data_7ceda78252e4adc1e104b5887e3d350c
#
_entry.id   7ceda78252e4adc1e104b5887e3d350c
#
_cell.length_a   1.000
_cell.length_b   1.000
_cell.length_c   1.000
_cell.angle_alpha   90.00
_cell.angle_beta   90.00
_cell.angle_gamma   90.00
#
_symmetry.space_group_name_H-M   'P 1'
#
loop_
_entity.id
_entity.type
_entity.pdbx_description
1 polymer ?
#
loop_
_entity_poly.entity_id
_entity_poly.type
_entity_poly.pdbx_seq_one_letter_code
_entity_poly.pdbx_strand_id
1 'polypeptide(L)'
;MPGSAVSNFVQVLRPKSQKVDASFLGWALFELQRTGIVERVQQQSTQMRNLNWRDYQRLLLPWPEVDEQRRIAAALRLVDDAIQKARAELDATRELKRSLMNSLFAVGMPGRHTDFQETKIGPIPQGWTVRTISSVLADKPDSGTSPLSRPDPPGTPILNVSCVKSGVCSPAEVTYVDVSDDEIERYR
;
A
#
# COMPACT_ATOMS: atom_id res chain seq x y z
N MET A 1 -16.07 17.59 -8.10
CA MET A 1 -17.02 17.97 -7.04
C MET A 1 -17.53 19.38 -7.35
N PRO A 2 -18.81 19.56 -7.64
CA PRO A 2 -19.38 20.90 -7.81
C PRO A 2 -19.28 21.69 -6.49
N GLY A 3 -18.79 22.94 -6.56
CA GLY A 3 -18.67 23.80 -5.40
C GLY A 3 -17.36 23.70 -4.60
N SER A 4 -16.37 22.94 -5.08
CA SER A 4 -15.05 22.90 -4.43
C SER A 4 -14.17 24.07 -4.86
N ALA A 5 -13.50 24.72 -3.91
CA ALA A 5 -12.44 25.68 -4.14
C ALA A 5 -11.07 24.98 -4.04
N VAL A 6 -10.08 25.55 -4.72
CA VAL A 6 -8.68 25.10 -4.61
C VAL A 6 -7.87 26.05 -3.74
N SER A 7 -6.86 25.51 -3.03
CA SER A 7 -5.96 26.35 -2.22
C SER A 7 -5.01 27.17 -3.10
N ASN A 8 -4.35 28.16 -2.53
CA ASN A 8 -3.38 29.00 -3.21
C ASN A 8 -2.13 28.28 -3.75
N PHE A 9 -1.90 27.04 -3.30
CA PHE A 9 -0.79 26.20 -3.81
C PHE A 9 -1.19 25.29 -4.99
N VAL A 10 -2.46 25.34 -5.41
CA VAL A 10 -3.00 24.54 -6.51
C VAL A 10 -3.31 25.44 -7.70
N GLN A 11 -2.73 25.13 -8.85
CA GLN A 11 -2.99 25.84 -10.09
C GLN A 11 -4.06 25.12 -10.92
N VAL A 12 -5.09 25.83 -11.32
CA VAL A 12 -6.14 25.31 -12.18
C VAL A 12 -5.78 25.59 -13.64
N LEU A 13 -5.55 24.54 -14.40
CA LEU A 13 -5.27 24.62 -15.83
C LEU A 13 -6.55 24.40 -16.63
N ARG A 14 -6.82 25.29 -17.57
CA ARG A 14 -7.97 25.20 -18.48
C ARG A 14 -7.52 25.17 -19.92
N PRO A 15 -7.93 24.16 -20.71
CA PRO A 15 -7.63 24.13 -22.14
C PRO A 15 -8.17 25.37 -22.86
N LYS A 16 -7.40 25.91 -23.80
CA LYS A 16 -7.76 27.13 -24.55
C LYS A 16 -8.86 26.92 -25.59
N SER A 17 -9.05 25.73 -26.11
CA SER A 17 -9.94 25.49 -27.23
C SER A 17 -10.47 24.06 -27.26
N GLN A 18 -11.45 23.80 -28.13
CA GLN A 18 -11.95 22.45 -28.42
C GLN A 18 -10.93 21.54 -29.12
N LYS A 19 -9.78 22.09 -29.56
CA LYS A 19 -8.66 21.31 -30.13
C LYS A 19 -7.76 20.66 -29.07
N VAL A 20 -8.10 20.82 -27.79
CA VAL A 20 -7.37 20.25 -26.67
C VAL A 20 -8.30 19.39 -25.84
N ASP A 21 -8.04 18.11 -25.81
CA ASP A 21 -8.72 17.22 -24.88
C ASP A 21 -8.13 17.40 -23.46
N ALA A 22 -8.99 17.74 -22.50
CA ALA A 22 -8.56 18.03 -21.12
C ALA A 22 -7.97 16.81 -20.42
N SER A 23 -8.48 15.62 -20.71
CA SER A 23 -7.98 14.38 -20.11
C SER A 23 -6.61 14.03 -20.68
N PHE A 24 -6.42 14.16 -22.00
CA PHE A 24 -5.12 14.00 -22.63
C PHE A 24 -4.09 14.98 -22.06
N LEU A 25 -4.45 16.26 -21.92
CA LEU A 25 -3.58 17.24 -21.30
C LEU A 25 -3.17 16.83 -19.89
N GLY A 26 -4.10 16.37 -19.09
CA GLY A 26 -3.81 15.86 -17.74
C GLY A 26 -2.78 14.72 -17.76
N TRP A 27 -2.95 13.74 -18.63
CA TRP A 27 -1.99 12.64 -18.80
C TRP A 27 -0.62 13.09 -19.30
N ALA A 28 -0.58 13.99 -20.26
CA ALA A 28 0.67 14.54 -20.79
C ALA A 28 1.47 15.29 -19.70
N LEU A 29 0.79 16.05 -18.86
CA LEU A 29 1.42 16.75 -17.73
C LEU A 29 1.87 15.77 -16.63
N PHE A 30 1.11 14.72 -16.37
CA PHE A 30 1.51 13.65 -15.46
C PHE A 30 2.78 12.94 -15.96
N GLU A 31 2.87 12.65 -17.25
CA GLU A 31 4.07 12.04 -17.84
C GLU A 31 5.31 12.94 -17.73
N LEU A 32 5.18 14.25 -17.92
CA LEU A 32 6.27 15.19 -17.66
C LEU A 32 6.79 15.10 -16.22
N GLN A 33 5.90 14.95 -15.26
CA GLN A 33 6.29 14.78 -13.85
C GLN A 33 6.98 13.43 -13.63
N ARG A 34 6.42 12.34 -14.18
CA ARG A 34 6.95 10.98 -14.03
C ARG A 34 8.36 10.84 -14.61
N THR A 35 8.65 11.54 -15.71
CA THR A 35 9.98 11.54 -16.36
C THR A 35 11.00 12.47 -15.69
N GLY A 36 10.63 13.17 -14.62
CA GLY A 36 11.53 14.08 -13.90
C GLY A 36 11.81 15.41 -14.62
N ILE A 37 11.19 15.67 -15.77
CA ILE A 37 11.38 16.92 -16.52
C ILE A 37 10.92 18.13 -15.67
N VAL A 38 9.85 17.97 -14.90
CA VAL A 38 9.30 19.02 -14.04
C VAL A 38 10.26 19.40 -12.91
N GLU A 39 11.11 18.50 -12.46
CA GLU A 39 12.10 18.78 -11.41
C GLU A 39 13.10 19.86 -11.84
N ARG A 40 13.40 19.95 -13.13
CA ARG A 40 14.33 20.94 -13.70
C ARG A 40 13.82 22.37 -13.65
N VAL A 41 12.50 22.54 -13.51
CA VAL A 41 11.82 23.84 -13.44
C VAL A 41 11.26 24.13 -12.05
N GLN A 42 11.69 23.38 -11.04
CA GLN A 42 11.40 23.64 -9.64
C GLN A 42 12.47 24.55 -9.03
N GLN A 43 12.02 25.48 -8.21
CA GLN A 43 12.90 26.30 -7.40
C GLN A 43 12.81 25.81 -5.93
N GLN A 44 13.95 25.53 -5.35
CA GLN A 44 14.04 25.13 -3.96
C GLN A 44 14.26 26.38 -3.10
N SER A 45 13.28 26.72 -2.26
CA SER A 45 13.49 27.61 -1.13
C SER A 45 13.49 26.75 0.14
N THR A 46 14.24 27.13 1.14
CA THR A 46 14.64 26.50 2.40
C THR A 46 14.02 25.14 2.81
N GLN A 47 12.78 24.83 2.52
CA GLN A 47 12.12 23.53 2.79
C GLN A 47 10.99 23.16 1.81
N MET A 48 10.63 24.05 0.90
CA MET A 48 9.57 23.81 -0.07
C MET A 48 10.10 23.89 -1.48
N ARG A 49 9.67 22.95 -2.34
CA ARG A 49 9.91 23.00 -3.77
C ARG A 49 8.73 23.67 -4.44
N ASN A 50 8.96 24.86 -4.99
CA ASN A 50 7.96 25.60 -5.72
C ASN A 50 8.19 25.47 -7.22
N LEU A 51 7.10 25.34 -7.98
CA LEU A 51 7.16 25.30 -9.42
C LEU A 51 7.44 26.70 -9.97
N ASN A 52 8.50 26.84 -10.78
CA ASN A 52 8.70 28.06 -11.56
C ASN A 52 7.71 28.05 -12.73
N TRP A 53 6.61 28.75 -12.56
CA TRP A 53 5.53 28.78 -13.53
C TRP A 53 5.97 29.29 -14.91
N ARG A 54 6.87 30.27 -14.96
CA ARG A 54 7.39 30.83 -16.21
C ARG A 54 8.15 29.80 -17.04
N ASP A 55 8.95 28.98 -16.38
CA ASP A 55 9.75 27.93 -17.06
C ASP A 55 8.90 26.69 -17.35
N TYR A 56 7.99 26.35 -16.46
CA TYR A 56 7.03 25.25 -16.66
C TYR A 56 6.18 25.45 -17.92
N GLN A 57 5.70 26.66 -18.19
CA GLN A 57 4.92 26.97 -19.39
C GLN A 57 5.72 26.82 -20.72
N ARG A 58 7.03 26.73 -20.65
CA ARG A 58 7.92 26.57 -21.81
C ARG A 58 8.29 25.14 -22.09
N LEU A 59 7.87 24.20 -21.23
CA LEU A 59 8.10 22.80 -21.47
C LEU A 59 7.38 22.35 -22.75
N LEU A 60 8.07 21.52 -23.52
CA LEU A 60 7.54 21.00 -24.76
C LEU A 60 6.82 19.68 -24.51
N LEU A 61 5.66 19.52 -25.16
CA LEU A 61 4.84 18.33 -25.14
C LEU A 61 4.71 17.78 -26.55
N PRO A 62 4.74 16.45 -26.76
CA PRO A 62 4.26 15.86 -27.99
C PRO A 62 2.77 16.16 -28.13
N TRP A 63 2.36 16.63 -29.31
CA TRP A 63 1.00 17.15 -29.47
C TRP A 63 0.32 16.54 -30.70
N PRO A 64 -0.41 15.43 -30.56
CA PRO A 64 -1.17 14.81 -31.64
C PRO A 64 -2.45 15.58 -31.97
N GLU A 65 -3.08 15.24 -33.07
CA GLU A 65 -4.40 15.77 -33.44
C GLU A 65 -5.46 15.38 -32.40
N VAL A 66 -6.53 16.18 -32.29
CA VAL A 66 -7.52 16.08 -31.20
C VAL A 66 -8.20 14.69 -31.12
N ASP A 67 -8.41 14.04 -32.26
CA ASP A 67 -9.01 12.71 -32.27
C ASP A 67 -8.07 11.63 -31.72
N GLU A 68 -6.78 11.78 -31.97
CA GLU A 68 -5.76 10.92 -31.35
C GLU A 68 -5.60 11.21 -29.86
N GLN A 69 -5.63 12.48 -29.43
CA GLN A 69 -5.68 12.86 -28.03
C GLN A 69 -6.81 12.16 -27.28
N ARG A 70 -8.02 12.16 -27.84
CA ARG A 70 -9.19 11.49 -27.27
C ARG A 70 -9.01 9.99 -27.15
N ARG A 71 -8.44 9.34 -28.19
CA ARG A 71 -8.17 7.89 -28.17
C ARG A 71 -7.16 7.52 -27.09
N ILE A 72 -6.07 8.29 -26.99
CA ILE A 72 -5.05 8.08 -25.94
C ILE A 72 -5.68 8.26 -24.57
N ALA A 73 -6.42 9.34 -24.34
CA ALA A 73 -7.08 9.59 -23.05
C ALA A 73 -8.11 8.51 -22.71
N ALA A 74 -8.86 8.01 -23.68
CA ALA A 74 -9.82 6.92 -23.47
C ALA A 74 -9.13 5.61 -23.10
N ALA A 75 -8.03 5.26 -23.78
CA ALA A 75 -7.26 4.05 -23.48
C ALA A 75 -6.67 4.08 -22.06
N LEU A 76 -6.06 5.20 -21.67
CA LEU A 76 -5.51 5.37 -20.32
C LEU A 76 -6.59 5.34 -19.24
N ARG A 77 -7.75 5.94 -19.49
CA ARG A 77 -8.91 5.88 -18.58
C ARG A 77 -9.40 4.45 -18.36
N LEU A 78 -9.49 3.63 -19.43
CA LEU A 78 -9.86 2.22 -19.27
C LEU A 78 -8.92 1.45 -18.35
N VAL A 79 -7.63 1.71 -18.44
CA VAL A 79 -6.64 1.10 -17.53
C VAL A 79 -6.83 1.60 -16.10
N ASP A 80 -7.03 2.89 -15.89
CA ASP A 80 -7.29 3.45 -14.55
C ASP A 80 -8.56 2.89 -13.94
N ASP A 81 -9.64 2.78 -14.71
CA ASP A 81 -10.91 2.20 -14.26
C ASP A 81 -10.72 0.72 -13.85
N ALA A 82 -9.91 -0.03 -14.60
CA ALA A 82 -9.57 -1.41 -14.25
C ALA A 82 -8.75 -1.48 -12.94
N ILE A 83 -7.77 -0.60 -12.77
CA ILE A 83 -6.98 -0.50 -11.53
C ILE A 83 -7.88 -0.13 -10.35
N GLN A 84 -8.80 0.82 -10.50
CA GLN A 84 -9.72 1.21 -9.43
C GLN A 84 -10.65 0.07 -9.04
N LYS A 85 -11.20 -0.68 -10.02
CA LYS A 85 -12.03 -1.86 -9.75
C LYS A 85 -11.25 -2.93 -8.99
N ALA A 86 -10.03 -3.26 -9.43
CA ALA A 86 -9.20 -4.25 -8.77
C ALA A 86 -8.86 -3.84 -7.32
N ARG A 87 -8.59 -2.55 -7.07
CA ARG A 87 -8.38 -2.03 -5.71
C ARG A 87 -9.63 -2.15 -4.84
N ALA A 88 -10.81 -1.79 -5.38
CA ALA A 88 -12.08 -1.91 -4.66
C ALA A 88 -12.39 -3.37 -4.28
N GLU A 89 -12.15 -4.33 -5.19
CA GLU A 89 -12.30 -5.76 -4.91
C GLU A 89 -11.33 -6.24 -3.82
N LEU A 90 -10.08 -5.79 -3.87
CA LEU A 90 -9.08 -6.10 -2.84
C LEU A 90 -9.51 -5.58 -1.46
N ASP A 91 -10.00 -4.35 -1.40
CA ASP A 91 -10.44 -3.75 -0.14
C ASP A 91 -11.70 -4.42 0.40
N ALA A 92 -12.67 -4.76 -0.47
CA ALA A 92 -13.84 -5.53 -0.10
C ALA A 92 -13.47 -6.94 0.44
N THR A 93 -12.51 -7.61 -0.20
CA THR A 93 -12.01 -8.91 0.25
C THR A 93 -11.30 -8.83 1.60
N ARG A 94 -10.51 -7.78 1.83
CA ARG A 94 -9.88 -7.53 3.14
C ARG A 94 -10.91 -7.27 4.23
N GLU A 95 -11.95 -6.52 3.91
CA GLU A 95 -13.05 -6.26 4.85
C GLU A 95 -13.83 -7.53 5.17
N LEU A 96 -14.13 -8.35 4.16
CA LEU A 96 -14.75 -9.66 4.35
C LEU A 96 -13.90 -10.55 5.28
N LYS A 97 -12.58 -10.65 5.03
CA LYS A 97 -11.66 -11.41 5.89
C LYS A 97 -11.74 -10.90 7.34
N ARG A 98 -11.70 -9.59 7.55
CA ARG A 98 -11.77 -8.98 8.89
C ARG A 98 -13.10 -9.31 9.58
N SER A 99 -14.22 -9.16 8.86
CA SER A 99 -15.55 -9.48 9.37
C SER A 99 -15.70 -10.95 9.71
N LEU A 100 -15.21 -11.86 8.85
CA LEU A 100 -15.20 -13.29 9.12
C LEU A 100 -14.34 -13.63 10.33
N MET A 101 -13.14 -13.07 10.45
CA MET A 101 -12.29 -13.29 11.63
C MET A 101 -13.02 -12.87 12.92
N ASN A 102 -13.59 -11.65 12.93
CA ASN A 102 -14.34 -11.18 14.10
C ASN A 102 -15.51 -12.10 14.44
N SER A 103 -16.28 -12.51 13.43
CA SER A 103 -17.40 -13.42 13.65
C SER A 103 -16.96 -14.80 14.13
N LEU A 104 -15.98 -15.42 13.43
CA LEU A 104 -15.53 -16.77 13.77
C LEU A 104 -14.87 -16.88 15.15
N PHE A 105 -14.14 -15.84 15.57
CA PHE A 105 -13.52 -15.80 16.90
C PHE A 105 -14.48 -15.40 18.02
N ALA A 106 -15.62 -14.78 17.69
CA ALA A 106 -16.64 -14.43 18.68
C ALA A 106 -17.70 -15.53 18.85
N VAL A 107 -18.22 -16.07 17.72
CA VAL A 107 -19.37 -16.99 17.75
C VAL A 107 -19.07 -18.39 17.22
N GLY A 108 -17.87 -18.61 16.70
CA GLY A 108 -17.48 -19.90 16.11
C GLY A 108 -18.04 -20.12 14.70
N MET A 109 -18.05 -21.36 14.26
CA MET A 109 -18.59 -21.73 12.95
C MET A 109 -20.11 -21.51 12.91
N PRO A 110 -20.63 -20.87 11.83
CA PRO A 110 -22.07 -20.63 11.70
C PRO A 110 -22.90 -21.91 11.87
N GLY A 111 -23.98 -21.81 12.69
CA GLY A 111 -24.90 -22.92 12.94
C GLY A 111 -24.37 -24.00 13.86
N ARG A 112 -23.15 -23.89 14.41
CA ARG A 112 -22.56 -24.89 15.30
C ARG A 112 -22.77 -24.62 16.78
N HIS A 113 -23.00 -23.38 17.15
CA HIS A 113 -23.15 -22.94 18.53
C HIS A 113 -24.42 -22.10 18.66
N THR A 114 -25.31 -22.52 19.61
CA THR A 114 -26.55 -21.81 19.93
C THR A 114 -26.48 -21.15 21.31
N ASP A 115 -25.61 -21.68 22.16
CA ASP A 115 -25.52 -21.25 23.58
C ASP A 115 -24.17 -20.58 23.79
N PHE A 116 -24.20 -19.52 24.62
CA PHE A 116 -23.03 -18.70 24.93
C PHE A 116 -22.87 -18.55 26.45
N GLN A 117 -21.65 -18.35 26.89
CA GLN A 117 -21.27 -18.08 28.26
C GLN A 117 -20.49 -16.78 28.35
N GLU A 118 -20.77 -16.01 29.42
CA GLU A 118 -20.03 -14.77 29.69
C GLU A 118 -18.66 -15.08 30.28
N THR A 119 -17.65 -14.38 29.77
CA THR A 119 -16.27 -14.50 30.25
C THR A 119 -15.61 -13.13 30.41
N LYS A 120 -14.38 -13.10 30.96
CA LYS A 120 -13.60 -11.87 31.12
C LYS A 120 -13.25 -11.18 29.80
N ILE A 121 -13.32 -11.89 28.67
CA ILE A 121 -13.03 -11.38 27.31
C ILE A 121 -14.30 -11.17 26.48
N GLY A 122 -15.47 -11.28 27.10
CA GLY A 122 -16.80 -11.19 26.49
C GLY A 122 -17.45 -12.56 26.30
N PRO A 123 -18.64 -12.61 25.66
CA PRO A 123 -19.36 -13.84 25.40
C PRO A 123 -18.61 -14.74 24.43
N ILE A 124 -18.52 -16.03 24.75
CA ILE A 124 -17.96 -17.06 23.89
C ILE A 124 -18.91 -18.25 23.79
N PRO A 125 -18.85 -19.10 22.73
CA PRO A 125 -19.65 -20.31 22.64
C PRO A 125 -19.51 -21.21 23.89
N GLN A 126 -20.61 -21.76 24.35
CA GLN A 126 -20.61 -22.75 25.43
C GLN A 126 -19.77 -23.96 25.02
N GLY A 127 -18.84 -24.36 25.87
CA GLY A 127 -17.86 -25.42 25.54
C GLY A 127 -16.50 -24.91 25.07
N TRP A 128 -16.37 -23.60 24.81
CA TRP A 128 -15.05 -22.98 24.64
C TRP A 128 -14.46 -22.61 26.01
N THR A 129 -13.14 -22.58 26.10
CA THR A 129 -12.43 -22.20 27.32
C THR A 129 -11.52 -21.01 27.05
N VAL A 130 -11.46 -20.09 28.02
CA VAL A 130 -10.47 -19.00 27.99
C VAL A 130 -9.13 -19.53 28.50
N ARG A 131 -8.08 -19.32 27.71
CA ARG A 131 -6.72 -19.71 28.08
C ARG A 131 -5.77 -18.53 27.97
N THR A 132 -4.70 -18.54 28.75
CA THR A 132 -3.61 -17.58 28.59
C THR A 132 -2.71 -18.02 27.43
N ILE A 133 -2.07 -17.07 26.75
CA ILE A 133 -1.11 -17.38 25.67
C ILE A 133 -0.04 -18.34 26.17
N SER A 134 0.50 -18.12 27.37
CA SER A 134 1.53 -18.98 27.96
C SER A 134 1.08 -20.42 28.17
N SER A 135 -0.23 -20.68 28.37
CA SER A 135 -0.75 -22.03 28.57
C SER A 135 -0.93 -22.84 27.29
N VAL A 136 -0.80 -22.21 26.13
CA VAL A 136 -0.98 -22.83 24.80
C VAL A 136 0.33 -22.86 23.99
N LEU A 137 1.39 -22.27 24.50
CA LEU A 137 2.72 -22.34 23.89
C LEU A 137 3.47 -23.56 24.46
N ALA A 138 4.21 -24.25 23.60
CA ALA A 138 5.07 -25.35 24.03
C ALA A 138 6.22 -24.82 24.89
N ASP A 139 6.83 -23.70 24.45
CA ASP A 139 7.97 -23.09 25.09
C ASP A 139 7.72 -21.61 25.37
N LYS A 140 8.56 -21.02 26.22
CA LYS A 140 8.53 -19.57 26.43
C LYS A 140 8.99 -18.87 25.15
N PRO A 141 8.35 -17.73 24.79
CA PRO A 141 8.82 -16.90 23.69
C PRO A 141 10.30 -16.53 23.92
N ASP A 142 11.13 -16.77 22.94
CA ASP A 142 12.54 -16.38 22.94
C ASP A 142 12.76 -15.29 21.90
N SER A 143 13.73 -14.41 22.16
CA SER A 143 14.16 -13.39 21.22
C SER A 143 15.22 -13.97 20.31
N GLY A 144 15.08 -13.75 19.01
CA GLY A 144 16.10 -14.14 18.05
C GLY A 144 17.45 -13.42 18.29
N THR A 145 18.45 -13.81 17.54
CA THR A 145 19.77 -13.17 17.52
C THR A 145 19.70 -11.84 16.76
N SER A 146 20.60 -10.89 17.09
CA SER A 146 20.70 -9.58 16.44
C SER A 146 22.13 -9.28 15.98
N PRO A 147 22.76 -10.13 15.18
CA PRO A 147 24.08 -9.84 14.62
C PRO A 147 23.99 -8.72 13.57
N LEU A 148 25.15 -8.20 13.17
CA LEU A 148 25.23 -7.22 12.10
C LEU A 148 24.72 -7.84 10.80
N SER A 149 23.68 -7.25 10.23
CA SER A 149 23.06 -7.73 9.00
C SER A 149 23.51 -6.98 7.76
N ARG A 150 23.46 -7.64 6.61
CA ARG A 150 23.74 -7.09 5.28
C ARG A 150 22.57 -7.38 4.33
N PRO A 151 22.37 -6.54 3.30
CA PRO A 151 21.25 -6.75 2.38
C PRO A 151 21.44 -7.97 1.46
N ASP A 152 22.69 -8.35 1.18
CA ASP A 152 23.02 -9.36 0.18
C ASP A 152 23.78 -10.55 0.78
N PRO A 153 23.71 -11.75 0.18
CA PRO A 153 24.54 -12.90 0.56
C PRO A 153 26.04 -12.62 0.34
N PRO A 154 26.96 -13.41 0.93
CA PRO A 154 26.71 -14.67 1.63
C PRO A 154 26.23 -14.48 3.08
N GLY A 155 25.69 -15.53 3.67
CA GLY A 155 25.27 -15.60 5.06
C GLY A 155 23.94 -16.33 5.23
N THR A 156 23.51 -16.49 6.48
CA THR A 156 22.23 -17.07 6.82
C THR A 156 21.13 -16.04 6.66
N PRO A 157 20.05 -16.29 5.91
CA PRO A 157 18.92 -15.36 5.81
C PRO A 157 18.21 -15.26 7.16
N ILE A 158 17.99 -14.03 7.64
CA ILE A 158 17.30 -13.74 8.89
C ILE A 158 15.99 -12.99 8.61
N LEU A 159 14.94 -13.43 9.28
CA LEU A 159 13.67 -12.74 9.29
C LEU A 159 13.71 -11.61 10.33
N ASN A 160 13.53 -10.40 9.89
CA ASN A 160 13.43 -9.22 10.76
C ASN A 160 11.99 -8.66 10.78
N VAL A 161 11.75 -7.61 11.53
CA VAL A 161 10.42 -7.00 11.67
C VAL A 161 9.85 -6.55 10.32
N SER A 162 10.70 -6.15 9.36
CA SER A 162 10.24 -5.73 8.03
C SER A 162 9.67 -6.90 7.20
N CYS A 163 10.08 -8.13 7.49
CA CYS A 163 9.56 -9.33 6.84
C CYS A 163 8.13 -9.67 7.26
N VAL A 164 7.68 -9.19 8.43
CA VAL A 164 6.35 -9.50 8.98
C VAL A 164 5.40 -8.33 8.74
N LYS A 165 4.59 -8.43 7.70
CA LYS A 165 3.60 -7.40 7.36
C LYS A 165 2.21 -8.00 7.27
N SER A 166 1.24 -7.36 7.92
CA SER A 166 -0.19 -7.75 7.83
C SER A 166 -0.48 -9.23 8.12
N GLY A 167 0.28 -9.84 9.05
CA GLY A 167 0.11 -11.25 9.43
C GLY A 167 0.69 -12.24 8.42
N VAL A 168 1.50 -11.79 7.48
CA VAL A 168 2.22 -12.62 6.52
C VAL A 168 3.71 -12.39 6.66
N CYS A 169 4.48 -13.47 6.67
CA CYS A 169 5.93 -13.40 6.58
C CYS A 169 6.36 -13.41 5.12
N SER A 170 7.00 -12.32 4.67
CA SER A 170 7.51 -12.20 3.29
C SER A 170 9.01 -12.46 3.25
N PRO A 171 9.47 -13.50 2.56
CA PRO A 171 10.90 -13.76 2.42
C PRO A 171 11.62 -12.77 1.48
N ALA A 172 10.88 -11.87 0.81
CA ALA A 172 11.46 -10.91 -0.13
C ALA A 172 12.28 -9.79 0.54
N GLU A 173 12.15 -9.60 1.86
CA GLU A 173 12.81 -8.55 2.63
C GLU A 173 13.78 -9.10 3.67
N VAL A 174 14.27 -10.34 3.49
CA VAL A 174 15.28 -10.92 4.39
C VAL A 174 16.59 -10.17 4.27
N THR A 175 17.33 -10.13 5.37
CA THR A 175 18.74 -9.73 5.40
C THR A 175 19.60 -10.94 5.75
N TYR A 176 20.89 -10.83 5.55
CA TYR A 176 21.81 -11.94 5.77
C TYR A 176 22.73 -11.63 6.95
N VAL A 177 23.02 -12.64 7.74
CA VAL A 177 23.84 -12.55 8.94
C VAL A 177 24.82 -13.70 9.01
N ASP A 178 25.91 -13.49 9.73
CA ASP A 178 26.85 -14.56 10.08
C ASP A 178 26.49 -15.06 11.48
N VAL A 179 25.95 -16.24 11.56
CA VAL A 179 25.57 -16.94 12.79
C VAL A 179 26.10 -18.37 12.78
N SER A 180 26.30 -18.95 13.95
CA SER A 180 26.73 -20.33 14.10
C SER A 180 25.61 -21.32 13.78
N ASP A 181 25.99 -22.58 13.46
CA ASP A 181 25.02 -23.65 13.22
C ASP A 181 24.13 -23.90 14.45
N ASP A 182 24.68 -23.76 15.66
CA ASP A 182 23.93 -23.90 16.93
C ASP A 182 22.85 -22.81 17.07
N GLU A 183 23.15 -21.58 16.64
CA GLU A 183 22.15 -20.50 16.62
C GLU A 183 21.07 -20.73 15.56
N ILE A 184 21.45 -21.24 14.38
CA ILE A 184 20.47 -21.59 13.34
C ILE A 184 19.51 -22.65 13.87
N GLU A 185 20.01 -23.72 14.50
CA GLU A 185 19.18 -24.81 15.02
C GLU A 185 18.25 -24.33 16.16
N ARG A 186 18.74 -23.41 17.01
CA ARG A 186 17.96 -22.84 18.12
C ARG A 186 16.76 -22.01 17.64
N TYR A 187 16.87 -21.31 16.52
CA TYR A 187 15.83 -20.37 16.03
C TYR A 187 15.11 -20.86 14.75
N ARG A 188 15.24 -22.10 14.42
CA ARG A 188 14.60 -22.76 13.26
C ARG A 188 13.11 -23.18 13.45
#